data_c76595b3a7179ded07d8babab358ac51
#
_entry.id   c76595b3a7179ded07d8babab358ac51
#
_cell.length_a   1.000
_cell.length_b   1.000
_cell.length_c   1.000
_cell.angle_alpha   90.00
_cell.angle_beta   90.00
_cell.angle_gamma   90.00
#
_symmetry.space_group_name_H-M   'P 1'
#
loop_
_entity.id
_entity.type
_entity.pdbx_description
1 polymer ?
#
loop_
_entity_poly.entity_id
_entity_poly.type
_entity_poly.pdbx_seq_one_letter_code
_entity_poly.pdbx_strand_id
1 'polypeptide(L)'
;MNGVLTITADDLAFDTACLALPAGEAVTIVLVNADSQPHNVTIYTDSSKGTELFAGEIIEGGETIEYEIPALEAGTFYFDCTVHPAMNGSVVVS
;
A
#
# COMPACT_ATOMS: atom_id res chain seq x y z
N MET A 1 -0.90 -14.71 -14.01
CA MET A 1 0.11 -13.63 -14.10
C MET A 1 -0.08 -12.67 -12.95
N ASN A 2 1.00 -12.33 -12.27
CA ASN A 2 0.93 -11.38 -11.17
C ASN A 2 0.89 -9.96 -11.71
N GLY A 3 -0.01 -9.17 -11.18
CA GLY A 3 -0.07 -7.76 -11.51
C GLY A 3 1.03 -6.98 -10.80
N VAL A 4 1.39 -5.84 -11.38
CA VAL A 4 2.32 -4.89 -10.78
C VAL A 4 1.65 -3.54 -10.73
N LEU A 5 1.59 -2.94 -9.54
CA LEU A 5 1.07 -1.60 -9.35
C LEU A 5 2.18 -0.70 -8.85
N THR A 6 2.18 0.55 -9.31
CA THR A 6 3.13 1.54 -8.80
C THR A 6 2.36 2.61 -8.05
N ILE A 7 2.83 2.91 -6.82
CA ILE A 7 2.29 3.99 -6.01
C ILE A 7 3.44 4.94 -5.68
N THR A 8 3.19 6.23 -5.78
CA THR A 8 4.21 7.25 -5.51
C THR A 8 3.81 8.05 -4.28
N ALA A 9 4.73 8.21 -3.34
CA ALA A 9 4.57 9.08 -2.18
C ALA A 9 5.36 10.35 -2.41
N ASP A 10 4.70 11.49 -2.30
CA ASP A 10 5.33 12.80 -2.47
C ASP A 10 4.50 13.84 -1.74
N ASP A 11 5.16 14.81 -1.14
CA ASP A 11 4.52 15.90 -0.41
C ASP A 11 3.52 15.39 0.63
N LEU A 12 3.91 14.34 1.36
CA LEU A 12 3.10 13.70 2.41
C LEU A 12 1.76 13.19 1.91
N ALA A 13 1.72 12.71 0.67
CA ALA A 13 0.51 12.14 0.07
C ALA A 13 0.88 11.00 -0.87
N PHE A 14 -0.01 10.03 -0.99
CA PHE A 14 0.08 9.03 -2.05
C PHE A 14 -0.60 9.59 -3.30
N ASP A 15 -0.15 9.16 -4.48
CA ASP A 15 -0.72 9.60 -5.75
C ASP A 15 -2.08 8.95 -6.05
N THR A 16 -2.53 8.04 -5.19
CA THR A 16 -3.85 7.42 -5.31
C THR A 16 -4.46 7.18 -3.95
N ALA A 17 -5.77 7.22 -3.87
CA ALA A 17 -6.53 6.90 -2.67
C ALA A 17 -7.23 5.55 -2.77
N CYS A 18 -7.04 4.82 -3.88
CA CYS A 18 -7.66 3.52 -4.08
C CYS A 18 -6.73 2.61 -4.86
N LEU A 19 -6.48 1.43 -4.30
CA LEU A 19 -5.72 0.38 -4.96
C LEU A 19 -6.69 -0.72 -5.37
N ALA A 20 -6.60 -1.17 -6.63
CA ALA A 20 -7.42 -2.26 -7.14
C ALA A 20 -6.53 -3.49 -7.33
N LEU A 21 -6.85 -4.57 -6.64
CA LEU A 21 -6.07 -5.81 -6.69
C LEU A 21 -6.95 -6.97 -7.15
N PRO A 22 -6.39 -7.94 -7.89
CA PRO A 22 -7.13 -9.15 -8.25
C PRO A 22 -7.26 -10.08 -7.05
N ALA A 23 -8.46 -10.63 -6.84
CA ALA A 23 -8.71 -11.58 -5.76
C ALA A 23 -7.99 -12.89 -6.03
N GLY A 24 -7.41 -13.47 -4.98
CA GLY A 24 -6.78 -14.78 -5.06
C GLY A 24 -5.43 -14.82 -5.76
N GLU A 25 -4.84 -13.66 -6.06
CA GLU A 25 -3.55 -13.59 -6.75
C GLU A 25 -2.59 -12.71 -5.98
N ALA A 26 -1.34 -13.14 -5.90
CA ALA A 26 -0.29 -12.31 -5.34
C ALA A 26 0.02 -11.15 -6.31
N VAL A 27 0.34 -9.99 -5.75
CA VAL A 27 0.57 -8.77 -6.53
C VAL A 27 1.85 -8.11 -6.02
N THR A 28 2.60 -7.48 -6.92
CA THR A 28 3.74 -6.66 -6.55
C THR A 28 3.29 -5.19 -6.53
N ILE A 29 3.52 -4.51 -5.42
CA ILE A 29 3.33 -3.07 -5.34
C ILE A 29 4.71 -2.42 -5.27
N VAL A 30 4.98 -1.54 -6.23
CA VAL A 30 6.21 -0.76 -6.24
C VAL A 30 5.91 0.57 -5.58
N LEU A 31 6.56 0.84 -4.45
CA LEU A 31 6.45 2.14 -3.78
C LEU A 31 7.64 2.99 -4.18
N VAL A 32 7.36 4.10 -4.83
CA VAL A 32 8.37 5.11 -5.18
C VAL A 32 8.24 6.24 -4.16
N ASN A 33 9.25 6.40 -3.32
CA ASN A 33 9.24 7.49 -2.35
C ASN A 33 9.95 8.70 -2.94
N ALA A 34 9.18 9.58 -3.56
CA ALA A 34 9.69 10.82 -4.16
C ALA A 34 9.75 11.97 -3.14
N ASP A 35 9.34 11.70 -1.90
CA ASP A 35 9.35 12.68 -0.82
C ASP A 35 10.71 12.70 -0.13
N SER A 36 10.93 13.69 0.72
CA SER A 36 12.09 13.75 1.60
C SER A 36 11.83 13.03 2.95
N GLN A 37 10.60 12.60 3.20
CA GLN A 37 10.20 11.92 4.43
C GLN A 37 10.13 10.42 4.23
N PRO A 38 10.30 9.61 5.29
CA PRO A 38 10.13 8.16 5.16
C PRO A 38 8.67 7.78 4.97
N HIS A 39 8.43 6.74 4.17
CA HIS A 39 7.08 6.26 3.89
C HIS A 39 7.05 4.74 3.74
N ASN A 40 5.88 4.15 3.89
CA ASN A 40 5.62 2.74 3.61
C ASN A 40 4.15 2.56 3.23
N VAL A 41 3.78 1.32 2.91
CA VAL A 41 2.38 0.92 2.68
C VAL A 41 2.09 -0.28 3.57
N THR A 42 1.05 -0.19 4.39
CA THR A 42 0.57 -1.28 5.21
C THR A 42 -0.92 -1.47 4.92
N ILE A 43 -1.36 -2.71 4.78
CA ILE A 43 -2.74 -3.05 4.45
C ILE A 43 -3.41 -3.70 5.66
N TYR A 44 -4.60 -3.21 5.99
CA TYR A 44 -5.41 -3.69 7.12
C TYR A 44 -6.80 -4.10 6.64
N THR A 45 -7.53 -4.84 7.47
CA THR A 45 -8.89 -5.25 7.16
C THR A 45 -9.84 -4.07 7.02
N ASP A 46 -9.64 -3.00 7.81
CA ASP A 46 -10.48 -1.82 7.75
C ASP A 46 -9.76 -0.62 8.37
N SER A 47 -10.42 0.53 8.36
CA SER A 47 -9.82 1.79 8.84
C SER A 47 -9.59 1.82 10.35
N SER A 48 -10.19 0.87 11.09
CA SER A 48 -9.91 0.75 12.53
C SER A 48 -8.61 -0.01 12.80
N LYS A 49 -7.98 -0.55 11.74
CA LYS A 49 -6.72 -1.30 11.80
C LYS A 49 -6.82 -2.54 12.66
N GLY A 50 -7.96 -3.23 12.54
CA GLY A 50 -8.23 -4.40 13.37
C GLY A 50 -7.28 -5.56 13.14
N THR A 51 -6.99 -5.87 11.87
CA THR A 51 -6.05 -6.93 11.52
C THR A 51 -5.13 -6.42 10.41
N GLU A 52 -3.83 -6.58 10.62
CA GLU A 52 -2.83 -6.22 9.63
C GLU A 52 -2.66 -7.36 8.65
N LEU A 53 -2.92 -7.11 7.37
CA LEU A 53 -2.81 -8.13 6.32
C LEU A 53 -1.44 -8.12 5.67
N PHE A 54 -0.80 -6.97 5.61
CA PHE A 54 0.54 -6.83 5.05
C PHE A 54 1.20 -5.60 5.65
N ALA A 55 2.41 -5.78 6.18
CA ALA A 55 3.20 -4.68 6.75
C ALA A 55 4.37 -4.38 5.82
N GLY A 56 4.33 -3.23 5.16
CA GLY A 56 5.40 -2.80 4.27
C GLY A 56 6.58 -2.21 5.05
N GLU A 57 7.79 -2.50 4.59
CA GLU A 57 8.99 -1.93 5.15
C GLU A 57 9.04 -0.43 4.86
N ILE A 58 9.46 0.35 5.86
CA ILE A 58 9.60 1.81 5.71
C ILE A 58 10.88 2.10 4.93
N ILE A 59 10.78 2.97 3.91
CA ILE A 59 11.94 3.40 3.13
C ILE A 59 12.15 4.89 3.27
N GLU A 60 13.39 5.31 3.09
CA GLU A 60 13.78 6.71 3.19
C GLU A 60 13.44 7.47 1.91
N GLY A 61 13.48 8.80 1.99
CA GLY A 61 13.23 9.65 0.82
C GLY A 61 14.16 9.33 -0.33
N GLY A 62 13.59 9.27 -1.53
CA GLY A 62 14.33 8.96 -2.74
C GLY A 62 14.50 7.47 -3.04
N GLU A 63 14.06 6.60 -2.13
CA GLU A 63 14.17 5.15 -2.33
C GLU A 63 12.93 4.57 -2.99
N THR A 64 13.10 3.40 -3.59
CA THR A 64 12.00 2.62 -4.19
C THR A 64 12.08 1.21 -3.67
N ILE A 65 10.94 0.61 -3.34
CA ILE A 65 10.87 -0.76 -2.86
C ILE A 65 9.74 -1.50 -3.59
N GLU A 66 9.91 -2.80 -3.75
CA GLU A 66 8.87 -3.69 -4.27
C GLU A 66 8.33 -4.51 -3.12
N TYR A 67 7.02 -4.39 -2.88
CA TYR A 67 6.33 -5.19 -1.88
C TYR A 67 5.63 -6.37 -2.56
N GLU A 68 5.84 -7.56 -2.00
CA GLU A 68 5.12 -8.75 -2.47
C GLU A 68 3.86 -8.90 -1.61
N ILE A 69 2.71 -8.57 -2.18
CA ILE A 69 1.44 -8.64 -1.47
C ILE A 69 0.86 -10.04 -1.63
N PRO A 70 0.54 -10.74 -0.52
CA PRO A 70 -0.03 -12.07 -0.63
C PRO A 70 -1.42 -12.02 -1.27
N ALA A 71 -1.87 -13.15 -1.78
CA ALA A 71 -3.23 -13.26 -2.34
C ALA A 71 -4.26 -12.91 -1.25
N LEU A 72 -5.19 -12.02 -1.58
CA LEU A 72 -6.25 -11.59 -0.68
C LEU A 72 -7.60 -12.02 -1.21
N GLU A 73 -8.56 -12.19 -0.32
CA GLU A 73 -9.93 -12.50 -0.70
C GLU A 73 -10.62 -11.24 -1.24
N ALA A 74 -11.64 -11.43 -2.07
CA ALA A 74 -12.44 -10.31 -2.59
C ALA A 74 -13.04 -9.51 -1.42
N GLY A 75 -13.00 -8.20 -1.52
CA GLY A 75 -13.53 -7.32 -0.49
C GLY A 75 -12.90 -5.94 -0.56
N THR A 76 -13.25 -5.11 0.42
CA THR A 76 -12.68 -3.78 0.54
C THR A 76 -11.87 -3.70 1.82
N PHE A 77 -10.64 -3.22 1.69
CA PHE A 77 -9.69 -3.13 2.78
C PHE A 77 -9.15 -1.70 2.88
N TYR A 78 -8.22 -1.48 3.78
CA TYR A 78 -7.68 -0.15 4.08
C TYR A 78 -6.15 -0.19 4.01
N PHE A 79 -5.54 0.87 3.50
CA PHE A 79 -4.08 1.00 3.55
C PHE A 79 -3.69 2.38 4.08
N ASP A 80 -2.50 2.43 4.67
CA ASP A 80 -1.92 3.71 5.09
C ASP A 80 -0.40 3.64 5.13
N CYS A 81 0.21 4.79 5.42
CA CYS A 81 1.61 4.89 5.79
C CYS A 81 1.66 4.93 7.32
N THR A 82 2.37 3.97 7.95
CA THR A 82 2.35 3.85 9.41
C THR A 82 2.96 5.04 10.13
N VAL A 83 3.90 5.74 9.49
CA VAL A 83 4.53 6.93 10.08
C VAL A 83 3.76 8.21 9.75
N HIS A 84 2.84 8.17 8.79
CA HIS A 84 2.00 9.30 8.40
C HIS A 84 0.58 8.81 8.12
N PRO A 85 -0.20 8.45 9.17
CA PRO A 85 -1.51 7.81 8.98
C PRO A 85 -2.54 8.62 8.19
N ALA A 86 -2.34 9.92 8.03
CA ALA A 86 -3.21 10.73 7.18
C ALA A 86 -3.06 10.37 5.70
N MET A 87 -1.96 9.70 5.32
CA MET A 87 -1.75 9.14 4.00
C MET A 87 -2.43 7.77 3.97
N ASN A 88 -3.66 7.71 3.49
CA ASN A 88 -4.45 6.48 3.52
C ASN A 88 -5.41 6.38 2.34
N GLY A 89 -6.03 5.23 2.22
CA GLY A 89 -7.02 4.98 1.19
C GLY A 89 -7.61 3.59 1.31
N SER A 90 -8.34 3.20 0.27
CA SER A 90 -9.01 1.91 0.21
C SER A 90 -8.28 0.95 -0.70
N VAL A 91 -8.38 -0.34 -0.38
CA VAL A 91 -7.92 -1.42 -1.24
C VAL A 91 -9.14 -2.22 -1.65
N VAL A 92 -9.44 -2.24 -2.94
CA VAL A 92 -10.58 -3.00 -3.47
C VAL A 92 -10.04 -4.24 -4.17
N VAL A 93 -10.42 -5.40 -3.66
CA VAL A 93 -9.98 -6.70 -4.19
C VAL A 93 -11.18 -7.37 -4.85
N SER A 94 -11.07 -7.65 -6.12
CA SER A 94 -12.20 -8.23 -6.87
C SER A 94 -11.78 -9.23 -7.93
#